data_8f9de9415a54b5063e91eb64f3efc38d
#
_entry.id   8f9de9415a54b5063e91eb64f3efc38d
#
_cell.length_a   1.000
_cell.length_b   1.000
_cell.length_c   1.000
_cell.angle_alpha   90.00
_cell.angle_beta   90.00
_cell.angle_gamma   90.00
#
_symmetry.space_group_name_H-M   'P 1'
#
loop_
_entity.id
_entity.type
_entity.pdbx_description
1 polymer ?
#
loop_
_entity_poly.entity_id
_entity_poly.type
_entity_poly.pdbx_seq_one_letter_code
_entity_poly.pdbx_strand_id
1 'polypeptide(L)'
;MPQLTVGSAIEKATSLLETAGVPTHEAETTARCIVASDRWGIGSHGLMRLPFYLARLQAGGINPTAQLKTVTDLPSLVVFDGDDGLGHWQLQKAAELASERAMVNGVAAVGVGRSNHCGALGIYVWPMINRGLVGIAFSTGPAVKLPWGGNKAL
;
A
#
# COMPACT_ATOMS: atom_id res chain seq x y z
N MET A 1 23.86 10.79 11.81
CA MET A 1 23.20 9.66 11.14
C MET A 1 23.57 9.71 9.66
N PRO A 2 23.86 8.59 9.00
CA PRO A 2 24.09 8.61 7.56
C PRO A 2 22.83 9.08 6.85
N GLN A 3 22.96 10.06 5.97
CA GLN A 3 21.87 10.56 5.13
C GLN A 3 21.85 9.76 3.83
N LEU A 4 20.65 9.28 3.45
CA LEU A 4 20.41 8.65 2.15
C LEU A 4 19.68 9.62 1.25
N THR A 5 20.02 9.64 -0.02
CA THR A 5 19.16 10.29 -1.02
C THR A 5 17.87 9.49 -1.21
N VAL A 6 16.80 10.14 -1.65
CA VAL A 6 15.53 9.47 -1.94
C VAL A 6 15.70 8.32 -2.93
N GLY A 7 16.49 8.53 -4.01
CA GLY A 7 16.79 7.48 -4.98
C GLY A 7 17.50 6.28 -4.36
N SER A 8 18.58 6.52 -3.62
CA SER A 8 19.33 5.44 -2.95
C SER A 8 18.50 4.69 -1.91
N ALA A 9 17.57 5.37 -1.24
CA ALA A 9 16.66 4.72 -0.29
C ALA A 9 15.67 3.78 -1.01
N ILE A 10 15.10 4.23 -2.15
CA ILE A 10 14.22 3.40 -2.99
C ILE A 10 14.98 2.20 -3.53
N GLU A 11 16.16 2.41 -4.14
CA GLU A 11 16.98 1.33 -4.71
C GLU A 11 17.31 0.25 -3.67
N LYS A 12 17.76 0.65 -2.48
CA LYS A 12 18.07 -0.30 -1.40
C LYS A 12 16.84 -1.06 -0.91
N ALA A 13 15.71 -0.38 -0.72
CA ALA A 13 14.48 -1.02 -0.29
C ALA A 13 13.95 -2.00 -1.35
N THR A 14 14.01 -1.62 -2.63
CA THR A 14 13.66 -2.49 -3.76
C THR A 14 14.51 -3.75 -3.77
N SER A 15 15.85 -3.62 -3.72
CA SER A 15 16.78 -4.75 -3.72
C SER A 15 16.54 -5.73 -2.57
N LEU A 16 16.21 -5.22 -1.37
CA LEU A 16 15.88 -6.06 -0.22
C LEU A 16 14.56 -6.82 -0.42
N LEU A 17 13.55 -6.19 -1.01
CA LEU A 17 12.27 -6.84 -1.33
C LEU A 17 12.44 -7.89 -2.43
N GLU A 18 13.22 -7.60 -3.48
CA GLU A 18 13.56 -8.57 -4.53
C GLU A 18 14.30 -9.78 -3.97
N THR A 19 15.26 -9.56 -3.08
CA THR A 19 15.97 -10.65 -2.38
C THR A 19 15.01 -11.52 -1.56
N ALA A 20 13.91 -10.95 -1.07
CA ALA A 20 12.85 -11.68 -0.38
C ALA A 20 11.81 -12.31 -1.33
N GLY A 21 12.06 -12.32 -2.66
CA GLY A 21 11.25 -12.98 -3.67
C GLY A 21 10.11 -12.12 -4.27
N VAL A 22 10.05 -10.82 -3.95
CA VAL A 22 9.05 -9.91 -4.53
C VAL A 22 9.49 -9.53 -5.95
N PRO A 23 8.61 -9.64 -6.98
CA PRO A 23 8.94 -9.21 -8.34
C PRO A 23 9.34 -7.73 -8.39
N THR A 24 10.23 -7.37 -9.32
CA THR A 24 10.85 -6.02 -9.41
C THR A 24 9.84 -4.88 -9.40
N HIS A 25 8.78 -4.99 -10.18
CA HIS A 25 7.78 -3.90 -10.28
C HIS A 25 7.03 -3.67 -8.96
N GLU A 26 6.60 -4.73 -8.29
CA GLU A 26 5.91 -4.70 -7.00
C GLU A 26 6.84 -4.25 -5.87
N ALA A 27 8.11 -4.68 -5.93
CA ALA A 27 9.16 -4.29 -5.00
C ALA A 27 9.45 -2.78 -5.11
N GLU A 28 9.64 -2.26 -6.32
CA GLU A 28 9.87 -0.84 -6.57
C GLU A 28 8.68 0.02 -6.13
N THR A 29 7.46 -0.39 -6.49
CA THR A 29 6.23 0.32 -6.09
C THR A 29 6.10 0.36 -4.57
N THR A 30 6.32 -0.76 -3.90
CA THR A 30 6.31 -0.86 -2.44
C THR A 30 7.38 0.05 -1.81
N ALA A 31 8.60 0.02 -2.32
CA ALA A 31 9.71 0.85 -1.85
C ALA A 31 9.40 2.35 -2.00
N ARG A 32 8.84 2.77 -3.13
CA ARG A 32 8.41 4.16 -3.36
C ARG A 32 7.36 4.61 -2.34
N CYS A 33 6.36 3.78 -2.03
CA CYS A 33 5.34 4.08 -1.04
C CYS A 33 5.93 4.22 0.37
N ILE A 34 6.85 3.33 0.75
CA ILE A 34 7.54 3.37 2.05
C ILE A 34 8.36 4.65 2.17
N VAL A 35 9.18 4.97 1.17
CA VAL A 35 10.03 6.18 1.17
C VAL A 35 9.19 7.46 1.10
N ALA A 36 8.05 7.44 0.39
CA ALA A 36 7.12 8.58 0.39
C ALA A 36 6.58 8.88 1.78
N SER A 37 6.31 7.85 2.61
CA SER A 37 5.90 8.02 4.00
C SER A 37 6.95 8.79 4.81
N ASP A 38 8.23 8.45 4.67
CA ASP A 38 9.32 9.16 5.34
C ASP A 38 9.41 10.62 4.86
N ARG A 39 9.30 10.86 3.55
CA ARG A 39 9.31 12.22 2.99
C ARG A 39 8.17 13.10 3.50
N TRP A 40 7.05 12.51 3.87
CA TRP A 40 5.90 13.22 4.45
C TRP A 40 5.98 13.33 5.97
N GLY A 41 7.09 12.90 6.60
CA GLY A 41 7.26 12.91 8.05
C GLY A 41 6.48 11.83 8.77
N ILE A 42 5.96 10.82 8.06
CA ILE A 42 5.20 9.70 8.62
C ILE A 42 6.15 8.50 8.81
N GLY A 43 7.24 8.68 9.55
CA GLY A 43 8.28 7.67 9.74
C GLY A 43 7.77 6.35 10.32
N SER A 44 6.67 6.37 11.09
CA SER A 44 6.02 5.15 11.59
C SER A 44 5.52 4.21 10.48
N HIS A 45 5.38 4.69 9.25
CA HIS A 45 4.97 3.96 8.06
C HIS A 45 6.04 3.99 6.95
N GLY A 46 7.22 4.50 7.27
CA GLY A 46 8.39 4.61 6.40
C GLY A 46 9.33 3.41 6.48
N LEU A 47 10.61 3.65 6.17
CA LEU A 47 11.67 2.63 6.10
C LEU A 47 11.84 1.83 7.38
N MET A 48 11.49 2.38 8.54
CA MET A 48 11.50 1.63 9.80
C MET A 48 10.58 0.38 9.78
N ARG A 49 9.61 0.33 8.87
CA ARG A 49 8.72 -0.83 8.68
C ARG A 49 9.30 -1.91 7.77
N LEU A 50 10.29 -1.60 6.95
CA LEU A 50 10.83 -2.55 5.98
C LEU A 50 11.31 -3.87 6.63
N PRO A 51 12.04 -3.87 7.77
CA PRO A 51 12.42 -5.11 8.45
C PRO A 51 11.21 -5.98 8.84
N PHE A 52 10.09 -5.37 9.24
CA PHE A 52 8.86 -6.09 9.55
C PHE A 52 8.26 -6.79 8.32
N TYR A 53 8.24 -6.12 7.16
CA TYR A 53 7.75 -6.74 5.92
C TYR A 53 8.65 -7.88 5.48
N LEU A 54 9.98 -7.70 5.52
CA LEU A 54 10.94 -8.74 5.17
C LEU A 54 10.80 -9.97 6.08
N ALA A 55 10.65 -9.77 7.39
CA ALA A 55 10.43 -10.87 8.33
C ALA A 55 9.12 -11.63 8.03
N ARG A 56 8.05 -10.93 7.66
CA ARG A 56 6.78 -11.56 7.30
C ARG A 56 6.85 -12.31 5.96
N LEU A 57 7.55 -11.77 4.97
CA LEU A 57 7.84 -12.47 3.71
C LEU A 57 8.59 -13.77 3.97
N GLN A 58 9.65 -13.71 4.77
CA GLN A 58 10.45 -14.87 5.15
C GLN A 58 9.66 -15.93 5.93
N ALA A 59 8.74 -15.48 6.80
CA ALA A 59 7.88 -16.38 7.59
C ALA A 59 6.66 -16.91 6.83
N GLY A 60 6.47 -16.55 5.53
CA GLY A 60 5.31 -16.94 4.73
C GLY A 60 4.00 -16.25 5.11
N GLY A 61 4.05 -15.19 5.91
CA GLY A 61 2.88 -14.38 6.29
C GLY A 61 2.49 -13.33 5.24
N ILE A 62 3.30 -13.18 4.20
CA ILE A 62 3.04 -12.38 3.00
C ILE A 62 3.44 -13.23 1.80
N ASN A 63 2.57 -13.33 0.80
CA ASN A 63 2.88 -13.97 -0.46
C ASN A 63 3.72 -13.01 -1.34
N PRO A 64 5.02 -13.29 -1.61
CA PRO A 64 5.87 -12.40 -2.38
C PRO A 64 5.43 -12.27 -3.84
N THR A 65 4.84 -13.31 -4.42
CA THR A 65 4.42 -13.39 -5.83
C THR A 65 2.89 -13.30 -5.99
N ALA A 66 2.23 -12.65 -5.02
CA ALA A 66 0.78 -12.49 -5.01
C ALA A 66 0.25 -11.85 -6.29
N GLN A 67 -0.92 -12.30 -6.72
CA GLN A 67 -1.63 -11.78 -7.89
C GLN A 67 -2.95 -11.16 -7.46
N LEU A 68 -3.25 -9.95 -7.96
CA LEU A 68 -4.59 -9.38 -7.82
C LEU A 68 -5.56 -10.18 -8.71
N LYS A 69 -6.49 -10.88 -8.07
CA LYS A 69 -7.54 -11.64 -8.75
C LYS A 69 -8.84 -10.85 -8.70
N THR A 70 -9.44 -10.59 -9.85
CA THR A 70 -10.71 -9.87 -9.90
C THR A 70 -11.84 -10.75 -9.38
N VAL A 71 -12.53 -10.27 -8.35
CA VAL A 71 -13.73 -10.90 -7.77
C VAL A 71 -15.00 -10.26 -8.34
N THR A 72 -14.98 -8.94 -8.50
CA THR A 72 -16.09 -8.16 -9.07
C THR A 72 -15.51 -7.10 -10.00
N ASP A 73 -16.10 -6.91 -11.17
CA ASP A 73 -15.76 -5.86 -12.12
C ASP A 73 -17.04 -5.24 -12.69
N LEU A 74 -17.47 -4.14 -12.07
CA LEU A 74 -18.57 -3.30 -12.54
C LEU A 74 -17.98 -1.93 -12.96
N PRO A 75 -18.68 -1.12 -13.75
CA PRO A 75 -18.15 0.16 -14.23
C PRO A 75 -17.56 1.06 -13.13
N SER A 76 -18.24 1.18 -11.98
CA SER A 76 -17.84 2.04 -10.87
C SER A 76 -17.41 1.28 -9.60
N LEU A 77 -17.39 -0.06 -9.63
CA LEU A 77 -17.03 -0.90 -8.47
C LEU A 77 -16.18 -2.08 -8.90
N VAL A 78 -14.95 -2.14 -8.40
CA VAL A 78 -14.09 -3.30 -8.61
C VAL A 78 -13.66 -3.87 -7.25
N VAL A 79 -13.64 -5.18 -7.13
CA VAL A 79 -13.14 -5.88 -5.95
C VAL A 79 -12.08 -6.88 -6.37
N PHE A 80 -10.93 -6.82 -5.72
CA PHE A 80 -9.83 -7.75 -5.87
C PHE A 80 -9.66 -8.64 -4.65
N ASP A 81 -9.25 -9.88 -4.88
CA ASP A 81 -8.55 -10.72 -3.91
C ASP A 81 -7.06 -10.43 -4.06
N GLY A 82 -6.42 -10.00 -2.98
CA GLY A 82 -5.01 -9.60 -2.93
C GLY A 82 -4.05 -10.75 -2.70
N ASP A 83 -4.54 -12.00 -2.58
CA ASP A 83 -3.71 -13.21 -2.49
C ASP A 83 -2.62 -13.14 -1.40
N ASP A 84 -2.95 -12.50 -0.27
CA ASP A 84 -2.08 -12.24 0.88
C ASP A 84 -0.78 -11.46 0.54
N GLY A 85 -0.80 -10.66 -0.53
CA GLY A 85 0.34 -9.88 -1.01
C GLY A 85 0.65 -8.62 -0.19
N LEU A 86 1.73 -7.92 -0.55
CA LEU A 86 2.11 -6.62 0.00
C LEU A 86 1.07 -5.56 -0.34
N GLY A 87 0.45 -4.96 0.67
CA GLY A 87 -0.63 -3.99 0.48
C GLY A 87 -0.23 -2.71 -0.24
N HIS A 88 1.05 -2.32 -0.22
CA HIS A 88 1.52 -1.09 -0.85
C HIS A 88 1.28 -1.06 -2.36
N TRP A 89 1.81 -2.02 -3.10
CA TRP A 89 1.64 -2.05 -4.55
C TRP A 89 0.19 -2.36 -4.95
N GLN A 90 -0.49 -3.18 -4.15
CA GLN A 90 -1.89 -3.54 -4.41
C GLN A 90 -2.82 -2.33 -4.28
N LEU A 91 -2.65 -1.54 -3.22
CA LEU A 91 -3.46 -0.33 -3.03
C LEU A 91 -3.08 0.77 -4.02
N GLN A 92 -1.81 0.86 -4.44
CA GLN A 92 -1.40 1.76 -5.52
C GLN A 92 -2.15 1.42 -6.81
N LYS A 93 -2.18 0.15 -7.19
CA LYS A 93 -2.91 -0.31 -8.39
C LYS A 93 -4.41 -0.10 -8.28
N ALA A 94 -4.99 -0.35 -7.10
CA ALA A 94 -6.40 -0.09 -6.84
C ALA A 94 -6.75 1.41 -6.96
N ALA A 95 -5.89 2.29 -6.45
CA ALA A 95 -6.07 3.74 -6.53
C ALA A 95 -5.96 4.27 -7.97
N GLU A 96 -5.05 3.73 -8.76
CA GLU A 96 -4.93 4.04 -10.19
C GLU A 96 -6.21 3.66 -10.95
N LEU A 97 -6.68 2.42 -10.77
CA LEU A 97 -7.91 1.94 -11.39
C LEU A 97 -9.14 2.74 -10.93
N ALA A 98 -9.23 3.06 -9.63
CA ALA A 98 -10.31 3.90 -9.12
C ALA A 98 -10.32 5.27 -9.79
N SER A 99 -9.15 5.88 -9.98
CA SER A 99 -9.02 7.16 -10.68
C SER A 99 -9.47 7.07 -12.14
N GLU A 100 -9.04 6.04 -12.86
CA GLU A 100 -9.43 5.81 -14.26
C GLU A 100 -10.94 5.64 -14.42
N ARG A 101 -11.53 4.79 -13.57
CA ARG A 101 -12.97 4.53 -13.58
C ARG A 101 -13.79 5.76 -13.18
N ALA A 102 -13.32 6.55 -12.21
CA ALA A 102 -13.98 7.77 -11.78
C ALA A 102 -14.00 8.84 -12.86
N MET A 103 -12.94 8.97 -13.65
CA MET A 103 -12.89 9.90 -14.79
C MET A 103 -13.94 9.59 -15.85
N VAL A 104 -14.31 8.32 -16.01
CA VAL A 104 -15.31 7.88 -16.99
C VAL A 104 -16.73 7.89 -16.42
N ASN A 105 -16.88 7.43 -15.18
CA ASN A 105 -18.20 7.16 -14.58
C ASN A 105 -18.63 8.21 -13.55
N GLY A 106 -17.80 9.24 -13.28
CA GLY A 106 -18.04 10.28 -12.28
C GLY A 106 -17.71 9.85 -10.84
N VAL A 107 -17.76 8.56 -10.52
CA VAL A 107 -17.42 7.98 -9.23
C VAL A 107 -16.91 6.56 -9.43
N ALA A 108 -15.98 6.12 -8.59
CA ALA A 108 -15.56 4.72 -8.54
C ALA A 108 -15.13 4.31 -7.13
N ALA A 109 -15.29 3.04 -6.82
CA ALA A 109 -14.77 2.39 -5.62
C ALA A 109 -13.97 1.14 -6.02
N VAL A 110 -12.78 0.95 -5.44
CA VAL A 110 -11.99 -0.26 -5.63
C VAL A 110 -11.60 -0.81 -4.28
N GLY A 111 -11.98 -2.04 -3.99
CA GLY A 111 -11.65 -2.77 -2.77
C GLY A 111 -10.60 -3.85 -3.02
N VAL A 112 -9.73 -4.09 -2.05
CA VAL A 112 -8.78 -5.20 -2.06
C VAL A 112 -8.94 -5.98 -0.75
N GLY A 113 -9.46 -7.19 -0.85
CA GLY A 113 -9.52 -8.14 0.26
C GLY A 113 -8.26 -9.01 0.31
N ARG A 114 -8.02 -9.70 1.43
CA ARG A 114 -6.85 -10.57 1.63
C ARG A 114 -5.54 -9.88 1.22
N SER A 115 -5.33 -8.67 1.72
CA SER A 115 -4.13 -7.86 1.51
C SER A 115 -3.44 -7.63 2.84
N ASN A 116 -2.15 -7.37 2.82
CA ASN A 116 -1.39 -7.02 4.01
C ASN A 116 -1.31 -5.49 4.21
N HIS A 117 -0.56 -5.08 5.23
CA HIS A 117 -0.37 -3.67 5.57
C HIS A 117 0.08 -2.83 4.37
N CYS A 118 -0.53 -1.68 4.19
CA CYS A 118 -0.35 -0.81 3.03
C CYS A 118 0.30 0.56 3.35
N GLY A 119 0.81 0.75 4.56
CA GLY A 119 1.46 1.99 4.95
C GLY A 119 0.51 3.17 5.16
N ALA A 120 0.92 4.36 4.77
CA ALA A 120 0.16 5.60 4.95
C ALA A 120 -0.85 5.81 3.82
N LEU A 121 -2.15 5.85 4.14
CA LEU A 121 -3.25 5.91 3.16
C LEU A 121 -3.23 7.16 2.29
N GLY A 122 -2.75 8.29 2.81
CA GLY A 122 -2.67 9.55 2.06
C GLY A 122 -1.85 9.47 0.76
N ILE A 123 -0.88 8.53 0.69
CA ILE A 123 -0.02 8.36 -0.49
C ILE A 123 -0.84 7.96 -1.71
N TYR A 124 -1.87 7.14 -1.54
CA TYR A 124 -2.68 6.59 -2.63
C TYR A 124 -3.74 7.56 -3.14
N VAL A 125 -4.20 8.49 -2.29
CA VAL A 125 -5.20 9.49 -2.70
C VAL A 125 -4.54 10.76 -3.27
N TRP A 126 -3.28 11.02 -2.96
CA TRP A 126 -2.57 12.19 -3.44
C TRP A 126 -2.55 12.33 -4.98
N PRO A 127 -2.27 11.28 -5.77
CA PRO A 127 -2.30 11.38 -7.23
C PRO A 127 -3.68 11.71 -7.82
N MET A 128 -4.76 11.41 -7.09
CA MET A 128 -6.12 11.70 -7.52
C MET A 128 -6.39 13.21 -7.59
N ILE A 129 -5.80 13.98 -6.66
CA ILE A 129 -5.90 15.45 -6.61
C ILE A 129 -5.39 16.07 -7.90
N ASN A 130 -4.27 15.57 -8.43
CA ASN A 130 -3.68 16.06 -9.68
C ASN A 130 -4.54 15.78 -10.91
N ARG A 131 -5.54 14.90 -10.78
CA ARG A 131 -6.54 14.58 -11.81
C ARG A 131 -7.88 15.31 -11.57
N GLY A 132 -7.94 16.23 -10.60
CA GLY A 132 -9.17 16.94 -10.23
C GLY A 132 -10.20 16.09 -9.51
N LEU A 133 -9.79 14.97 -8.91
CA LEU A 133 -10.64 14.04 -8.19
C LEU A 133 -10.55 14.26 -6.66
N VAL A 134 -11.60 13.92 -5.96
CA VAL A 134 -11.58 13.73 -4.50
C VAL A 134 -11.31 12.26 -4.22
N GLY A 135 -10.26 11.96 -3.45
CA GLY A 135 -9.91 10.59 -3.07
C GLY A 135 -10.17 10.33 -1.58
N ILE A 136 -10.74 9.17 -1.29
CA ILE A 136 -10.93 8.69 0.07
C ILE A 136 -10.37 7.27 0.15
N ALA A 137 -9.52 7.00 1.14
CA ALA A 137 -8.96 5.68 1.37
C ALA A 137 -9.31 5.16 2.77
N PHE A 138 -9.71 3.92 2.85
CA PHE A 138 -10.02 3.21 4.09
C PHE A 138 -9.14 1.98 4.22
N SER A 139 -8.85 1.60 5.45
CA SER A 139 -8.17 0.35 5.77
C SER A 139 -8.70 -0.20 7.09
N THR A 140 -8.71 -1.50 7.21
CA THR A 140 -8.95 -2.19 8.48
C THR A 140 -7.61 -2.65 9.05
N GLY A 141 -7.54 -2.79 10.37
CA GLY A 141 -6.35 -3.25 11.07
C GLY A 141 -6.72 -4.03 12.33
N PRO A 142 -5.74 -4.64 12.99
CA PRO A 142 -5.98 -5.27 14.27
C PRO A 142 -6.41 -4.23 15.32
N ALA A 143 -7.10 -4.69 16.36
CA ALA A 143 -7.55 -3.90 17.50
C ALA A 143 -6.35 -3.41 18.34
N VAL A 144 -5.65 -2.38 17.88
CA VAL A 144 -4.43 -1.85 18.53
C VAL A 144 -4.55 -0.37 18.94
N LYS A 145 -5.68 0.26 18.64
CA LYS A 145 -5.92 1.66 18.99
C LYS A 145 -6.97 1.78 20.08
N LEU A 146 -6.68 2.60 21.06
CA LEU A 146 -7.67 2.99 22.06
C LEU A 146 -8.55 4.11 21.48
N PRO A 147 -9.88 4.07 21.69
CA PRO A 147 -10.71 5.23 21.45
C PRO A 147 -10.32 6.36 22.41
N TRP A 148 -10.65 7.58 22.05
CA TRP A 148 -10.38 8.73 22.94
C TRP A 148 -11.03 8.53 24.31
N GLY A 149 -10.21 8.59 25.38
CA GLY A 149 -10.67 8.33 26.77
C GLY A 149 -10.96 6.87 27.10
N GLY A 150 -10.76 5.94 26.18
CA GLY A 150 -10.95 4.51 26.42
C GLY A 150 -9.70 3.82 26.96
N ASN A 151 -9.88 2.65 27.57
CA ASN A 151 -8.82 1.80 28.11
C ASN A 151 -8.77 0.41 27.48
N LYS A 152 -9.58 0.15 26.46
CA LYS A 152 -9.59 -1.07 25.67
C LYS A 152 -9.35 -0.74 24.19
N ALA A 153 -8.53 -1.53 23.53
CA ALA A 153 -8.36 -1.46 22.07
C ALA A 153 -9.65 -1.94 21.36
N LEU A 154 -9.98 -1.25 20.27
CA LEU A 154 -11.07 -1.60 19.37
C LEU A 154 -10.53 -2.43 18.20
#